data_b0c9e1e78148f71ba2391c7adf589486
#
_entry.id   b0c9e1e78148f71ba2391c7adf589486
#
_cell.length_a   1.000
_cell.length_b   1.000
_cell.length_c   1.000
_cell.angle_alpha   90.00
_cell.angle_beta   90.00
_cell.angle_gamma   90.00
#
_symmetry.space_group_name_H-M   'P 1'
#
loop_
_entity.id
_entity.type
_entity.pdbx_description
1 polymer ?
#
loop_
_entity_poly.entity_id
_entity_poly.type
_entity_poly.pdbx_seq_one_letter_code
_entity_poly.pdbx_strand_id
1 'polypeptide(L)'
;RRQRQMCIRDRYKASAGSGKTFTLAVEYIKHLILNPRAYRQILAVTFTNKATAEMKERILQQLYGIWLSDPASEPYLNRIREDLRQKNLSDSDIRRAAGTALQYMLHDYSRFRVETIDSFFQSVMRNLARELELSPNLNIELNNADVLSDAVDSLIEKLTPSSPVLAWLLDYINERIADDKRWNVSDEIKRFGWNIFDEGYIERGEGLRQQLKEPDIIKLYRNVLR
;
A
#
# COMPACT_ATOMS: atom_id res chain seq x y z
N ARG A 1 7.27 27.33 -24.14
CA ARG A 1 6.55 26.05 -24.07
C ARG A 1 7.52 25.00 -23.54
N ARG A 2 7.48 24.68 -22.23
CA ARG A 2 8.21 23.55 -21.65
C ARG A 2 7.52 22.28 -22.15
N GLN A 3 8.20 21.52 -23.02
CA GLN A 3 7.80 20.14 -23.33
C GLN A 3 7.78 19.36 -22.02
N ARG A 4 6.60 18.89 -21.63
CA ARG A 4 6.47 17.88 -20.57
C ARG A 4 7.16 16.63 -21.10
N GLN A 5 8.32 16.31 -20.55
CA GLN A 5 8.96 15.02 -20.77
C GLN A 5 7.95 13.95 -20.29
N MET A 6 7.44 13.18 -21.24
CA MET A 6 6.57 12.06 -20.97
C MET A 6 7.31 11.07 -20.06
N CYS A 7 6.62 10.54 -19.06
CA CYS A 7 7.15 9.55 -18.13
C CYS A 7 7.74 8.37 -18.91
N ILE A 8 9.06 8.18 -18.81
CA ILE A 8 9.73 6.96 -19.30
C ILE A 8 9.33 5.84 -18.33
N ARG A 9 8.63 4.82 -18.82
CA ARG A 9 8.32 3.61 -18.09
C ARG A 9 9.34 2.54 -18.44
N ASP A 10 10.39 2.45 -17.66
CA ASP A 10 11.31 1.32 -17.74
C ASP A 10 10.73 0.16 -16.90
N ARG A 11 10.56 -0.99 -17.54
CA ARG A 11 10.06 -2.20 -16.88
C ARG A 11 11.17 -3.25 -16.81
N TYR A 12 11.67 -3.50 -15.62
CA TYR A 12 12.64 -4.57 -15.36
C TYR A 12 11.91 -5.86 -14.98
N LYS A 13 11.95 -6.87 -15.86
CA LYS A 13 11.46 -8.21 -15.55
C LYS A 13 12.56 -8.98 -14.82
N ALA A 14 12.25 -9.45 -13.62
CA ALA A 14 13.18 -10.25 -12.85
C ALA A 14 12.43 -11.27 -11.99
N SER A 15 12.92 -12.52 -11.94
CA SER A 15 12.41 -13.56 -11.04
C SER A 15 12.83 -13.29 -9.58
N ALA A 16 12.26 -14.01 -8.64
CA ALA A 16 12.66 -13.91 -7.23
C ALA A 16 14.17 -14.22 -7.10
N GLY A 17 14.90 -13.39 -6.36
CA GLY A 17 16.37 -13.52 -6.17
C GLY A 17 17.24 -12.94 -7.29
N SER A 18 16.68 -12.40 -8.37
CA SER A 18 17.40 -12.01 -9.58
C SER A 18 17.90 -10.56 -9.63
N GLY A 19 18.27 -9.98 -8.51
CA GLY A 19 18.94 -8.66 -8.51
C GLY A 19 18.01 -7.45 -8.68
N LYS A 20 16.67 -7.57 -8.50
CA LYS A 20 15.74 -6.42 -8.54
C LYS A 20 16.17 -5.28 -7.64
N THR A 21 16.49 -5.61 -6.39
CA THR A 21 16.93 -4.63 -5.39
C THR A 21 18.26 -4.00 -5.78
N PHE A 22 19.17 -4.78 -6.39
CA PHE A 22 20.42 -4.26 -6.95
C PHE A 22 20.13 -3.22 -8.03
N THR A 23 19.33 -3.58 -9.03
CA THR A 23 18.99 -2.69 -10.15
C THR A 23 18.32 -1.40 -9.68
N LEU A 24 17.36 -1.49 -8.73
CA LEU A 24 16.70 -0.32 -8.18
C LEU A 24 17.67 0.58 -7.40
N ALA A 25 18.61 0.00 -6.64
CA ALA A 25 19.61 0.78 -5.94
C ALA A 25 20.57 1.47 -6.92
N VAL A 26 21.00 0.77 -7.98
CA VAL A 26 21.80 1.38 -9.07
C VAL A 26 21.08 2.55 -9.71
N GLU A 27 19.80 2.38 -10.09
CA GLU A 27 19.01 3.47 -10.68
C GLU A 27 18.90 4.67 -9.74
N TYR A 28 18.62 4.41 -8.46
CA TYR A 28 18.54 5.48 -7.45
C TYR A 28 19.87 6.22 -7.34
N ILE A 29 20.98 5.51 -7.17
CA ILE A 29 22.32 6.08 -7.03
C ILE A 29 22.73 6.83 -8.30
N LYS A 30 22.43 6.31 -9.48
CA LYS A 30 22.67 6.98 -10.76
C LYS A 30 22.05 8.37 -10.83
N HIS A 31 20.80 8.52 -10.39
CA HIS A 31 20.14 9.81 -10.28
C HIS A 31 20.87 10.76 -9.29
N LEU A 32 21.40 10.22 -8.20
CA LEU A 32 22.16 11.02 -7.22
C LEU A 32 23.54 11.44 -7.75
N ILE A 33 24.20 10.61 -8.55
CA ILE A 33 25.45 10.95 -9.21
C ILE A 33 25.27 12.12 -10.18
N LEU A 34 24.17 12.11 -10.94
CA LEU A 34 23.84 13.19 -11.87
C LEU A 34 23.40 14.48 -11.15
N ASN A 35 22.70 14.35 -10.05
CA ASN A 35 22.26 15.46 -9.20
C ASN A 35 22.22 15.02 -7.73
N PRO A 36 23.21 15.41 -6.91
CA PRO A 36 23.28 15.01 -5.50
C PRO A 36 22.06 15.38 -4.64
N ARG A 37 21.21 16.30 -5.09
CA ARG A 37 19.98 16.69 -4.41
C ARG A 37 18.73 16.00 -4.96
N ALA A 38 18.86 15.10 -5.92
CA ALA A 38 17.72 14.40 -6.54
C ALA A 38 16.89 13.57 -5.56
N TYR A 39 17.46 13.12 -4.43
CA TYR A 39 16.72 12.37 -3.40
C TYR A 39 15.45 13.07 -2.91
N ARG A 40 15.40 14.41 -2.99
CA ARG A 40 14.21 15.21 -2.62
C ARG A 40 13.05 15.05 -3.60
N GLN A 41 13.32 14.57 -4.80
CA GLN A 41 12.38 14.45 -5.91
C GLN A 41 12.11 12.98 -6.29
N ILE A 42 12.81 12.05 -5.66
CA ILE A 42 12.66 10.62 -5.91
C ILE A 42 11.82 10.02 -4.79
N LEU A 43 10.82 9.27 -5.18
CA LEU A 43 10.05 8.38 -4.31
C LEU A 43 10.32 6.94 -4.72
N ALA A 44 10.86 6.14 -3.81
CA ALA A 44 10.93 4.70 -3.96
C ALA A 44 9.89 4.03 -3.06
N VAL A 45 9.13 3.08 -3.62
CA VAL A 45 8.10 2.37 -2.86
C VAL A 45 8.37 0.87 -2.83
N THR A 46 8.06 0.25 -1.70
CA THR A 46 8.21 -1.19 -1.45
C THR A 46 6.92 -1.75 -0.85
N PHE A 47 6.83 -3.08 -0.73
CA PHE A 47 5.66 -3.73 -0.12
C PHE A 47 5.74 -3.84 1.40
N THR A 48 6.94 -3.93 1.98
CA THR A 48 7.10 -4.18 3.42
C THR A 48 8.05 -3.20 4.07
N ASN A 49 7.87 -2.96 5.37
CA ASN A 49 8.78 -2.14 6.17
C ASN A 49 10.21 -2.70 6.17
N LYS A 50 10.36 -4.03 6.18
CA LYS A 50 11.66 -4.69 6.08
C LYS A 50 12.37 -4.34 4.76
N ALA A 51 11.67 -4.47 3.62
CA ALA A 51 12.22 -4.12 2.32
C ALA A 51 12.55 -2.62 2.20
N THR A 52 11.76 -1.76 2.85
CA THR A 52 12.06 -0.32 2.95
C THR A 52 13.37 -0.06 3.67
N ALA A 53 13.57 -0.70 4.84
CA ALA A 53 14.78 -0.55 5.63
C ALA A 53 16.02 -1.07 4.88
N GLU A 54 15.92 -2.27 4.30
CA GLU A 54 16.99 -2.87 3.49
C GLU A 54 17.37 -2.00 2.28
N MET A 55 16.39 -1.39 1.62
CA MET A 55 16.63 -0.51 0.48
C MET A 55 17.34 0.78 0.89
N LYS A 56 16.91 1.41 1.99
CA LYS A 56 17.57 2.60 2.55
C LYS A 56 19.01 2.30 2.93
N GLU A 57 19.22 1.26 3.69
CA GLU A 57 20.56 0.82 4.14
C GLU A 57 21.46 0.58 2.93
N ARG A 58 20.98 -0.17 1.94
CA ARG A 58 21.73 -0.48 0.73
C ARG A 58 22.14 0.77 -0.04
N ILE A 59 21.24 1.73 -0.24
CA ILE A 59 21.56 2.97 -0.96
C ILE A 59 22.66 3.73 -0.21
N LEU A 60 22.54 3.88 1.11
CA LEU A 60 23.52 4.61 1.90
C LEU A 60 24.88 3.90 1.95
N GLN A 61 24.90 2.59 2.14
CA GLN A 61 26.12 1.78 2.15
C GLN A 61 26.84 1.85 0.80
N GLN A 62 26.12 1.77 -0.30
CA GLN A 62 26.73 1.81 -1.62
C GLN A 62 27.23 3.21 -1.97
N LEU A 63 26.54 4.29 -1.61
CA LEU A 63 27.07 5.65 -1.76
C LEU A 63 28.37 5.83 -0.97
N TYR A 64 28.41 5.33 0.27
CA TYR A 64 29.60 5.37 1.11
C TYR A 64 30.75 4.56 0.53
N GLY A 65 30.48 3.32 0.08
CA GLY A 65 31.48 2.44 -0.49
C GLY A 65 32.04 2.98 -1.81
N ILE A 66 31.20 3.55 -2.72
CA ILE A 66 31.64 4.19 -3.94
C ILE A 66 32.54 5.39 -3.62
N TRP A 67 32.16 6.22 -2.66
CA TRP A 67 32.95 7.39 -2.24
C TRP A 67 34.33 6.97 -1.72
N LEU A 68 34.41 5.95 -0.88
CA LEU A 68 35.67 5.49 -0.25
C LEU A 68 36.44 4.45 -1.10
N SER A 69 35.95 4.10 -2.27
CA SER A 69 36.56 3.07 -3.12
C SER A 69 36.56 1.66 -2.51
N ASP A 70 35.47 1.32 -1.80
CA ASP A 70 35.30 -0.01 -1.24
C ASP A 70 35.13 -1.05 -2.38
N PRO A 71 35.94 -2.13 -2.41
CA PRO A 71 35.80 -3.19 -3.40
C PRO A 71 34.41 -3.85 -3.42
N ALA A 72 33.69 -3.89 -2.30
CA ALA A 72 32.34 -4.43 -2.22
C ALA A 72 31.32 -3.62 -3.04
N SER A 73 31.62 -2.35 -3.32
CA SER A 73 30.76 -1.45 -4.12
C SER A 73 31.16 -1.40 -5.60
N GLU A 74 32.21 -2.10 -6.00
CA GLU A 74 32.68 -2.12 -7.39
C GLU A 74 31.61 -2.62 -8.40
N PRO A 75 30.77 -3.63 -8.11
CA PRO A 75 29.71 -4.04 -9.02
C PRO A 75 28.70 -2.90 -9.30
N TYR A 76 28.41 -2.07 -8.31
CA TYR A 76 27.52 -0.90 -8.47
C TYR A 76 28.21 0.18 -9.29
N LEU A 77 29.47 0.49 -9.00
CA LEU A 77 30.24 1.47 -9.74
C LEU A 77 30.36 1.09 -11.21
N ASN A 78 30.65 -0.17 -11.52
CA ASN A 78 30.78 -0.66 -12.89
C ASN A 78 29.47 -0.51 -13.65
N ARG A 79 28.33 -0.87 -13.02
CA ARG A 79 27.03 -0.71 -13.64
C ARG A 79 26.67 0.74 -13.89
N ILE A 80 26.93 1.63 -12.93
CA ILE A 80 26.70 3.07 -13.06
C ILE A 80 27.57 3.64 -14.17
N ARG A 81 28.84 3.23 -14.25
CA ARG A 81 29.78 3.64 -15.32
C ARG A 81 29.28 3.23 -16.70
N GLU A 82 28.76 2.02 -16.84
CA GLU A 82 28.15 1.56 -18.08
C GLU A 82 26.95 2.40 -18.49
N ASP A 83 26.04 2.63 -17.58
CA ASP A 83 24.80 3.36 -17.83
C ASP A 83 25.05 4.87 -18.10
N LEU A 84 26.13 5.44 -17.54
CA LEU A 84 26.49 6.85 -17.70
C LEU A 84 27.62 7.11 -18.72
N ARG A 85 28.00 6.13 -19.54
CA ARG A 85 29.08 6.27 -20.55
C ARG A 85 28.94 7.51 -21.42
N GLN A 86 27.72 7.85 -21.82
CA GLN A 86 27.47 9.01 -22.70
C GLN A 86 27.68 10.36 -21.97
N LYS A 87 27.80 10.37 -20.64
CA LYS A 87 28.00 11.60 -19.84
C LYS A 87 29.46 11.93 -19.61
N ASN A 88 30.39 11.07 -20.09
CA ASN A 88 31.86 11.25 -19.95
C ASN A 88 32.30 11.58 -18.51
N LEU A 89 31.67 11.00 -17.51
CA LEU A 89 32.04 11.19 -16.11
C LEU A 89 33.27 10.31 -15.79
N SER A 90 34.26 10.92 -15.15
CA SER A 90 35.38 10.16 -14.59
C SER A 90 35.00 9.43 -13.31
N ASP A 91 35.74 8.40 -12.95
CA ASP A 91 35.53 7.69 -11.67
C ASP A 91 35.66 8.63 -10.47
N SER A 92 36.57 9.60 -10.54
CA SER A 92 36.73 10.62 -9.49
C SER A 92 35.50 11.52 -9.37
N ASP A 93 34.83 11.85 -10.48
CA ASP A 93 33.60 12.63 -10.46
C ASP A 93 32.44 11.83 -9.87
N ILE A 94 32.31 10.56 -10.25
CA ILE A 94 31.30 9.64 -9.69
C ILE A 94 31.48 9.51 -8.17
N ARG A 95 32.70 9.26 -7.71
CA ARG A 95 33.01 9.11 -6.28
C ARG A 95 32.74 10.41 -5.49
N ARG A 96 33.16 11.54 -6.02
CA ARG A 96 32.89 12.84 -5.40
C ARG A 96 31.40 13.14 -5.31
N ALA A 97 30.64 12.85 -6.38
CA ALA A 97 29.20 13.03 -6.40
C ALA A 97 28.50 12.12 -5.40
N ALA A 98 28.95 10.84 -5.28
CA ALA A 98 28.41 9.92 -4.27
C ALA A 98 28.62 10.42 -2.83
N GLY A 99 29.81 10.89 -2.49
CA GLY A 99 30.11 11.49 -1.20
C GLY A 99 29.26 12.74 -0.91
N THR A 100 29.12 13.62 -1.91
CA THR A 100 28.29 14.83 -1.79
C THR A 100 26.81 14.48 -1.60
N ALA A 101 26.29 13.51 -2.33
CA ALA A 101 24.93 13.03 -2.20
C ALA A 101 24.66 12.45 -0.80
N LEU A 102 25.59 11.61 -0.32
CA LEU A 102 25.50 11.01 1.01
C LEU A 102 25.46 12.09 2.11
N GLN A 103 26.33 13.08 2.04
CA GLN A 103 26.34 14.20 2.99
C GLN A 103 25.01 14.95 3.00
N TYR A 104 24.48 15.30 1.83
CA TYR A 104 23.17 15.97 1.75
C TYR A 104 22.05 15.12 2.30
N MET A 105 22.03 13.83 2.00
CA MET A 105 21.00 12.90 2.50
C MET A 105 21.05 12.73 4.01
N LEU A 106 22.24 12.68 4.62
CA LEU A 106 22.38 12.58 6.07
C LEU A 106 21.95 13.87 6.79
N HIS A 107 22.20 15.05 6.19
CA HIS A 107 21.75 16.34 6.75
C HIS A 107 20.25 16.58 6.60
N ASP A 108 19.59 15.97 5.61
CA ASP A 108 18.18 16.17 5.29
C ASP A 108 17.47 14.81 5.10
N TYR A 109 17.69 13.92 6.06
CA TYR A 109 17.26 12.52 5.99
C TYR A 109 15.74 12.35 5.85
N SER A 110 14.96 13.28 6.41
CA SER A 110 13.50 13.29 6.31
C SER A 110 12.99 13.36 4.86
N ARG A 111 13.78 13.90 3.95
CA ARG A 111 13.45 13.99 2.54
C ARG A 111 13.95 12.80 1.70
N PHE A 112 14.66 11.88 2.31
CA PHE A 112 15.03 10.61 1.69
C PHE A 112 13.84 9.64 1.74
N ARG A 113 12.98 9.71 0.73
CA ARG A 113 11.70 9.00 0.69
C ARG A 113 11.85 7.61 0.06
N VAL A 114 12.02 6.61 0.91
CA VAL A 114 11.78 5.21 0.61
C VAL A 114 10.74 4.74 1.61
N GLU A 115 9.57 4.34 1.15
CA GLU A 115 8.42 4.04 2.01
C GLU A 115 7.60 2.88 1.45
N THR A 116 6.70 2.34 2.25
CA THR A 116 5.77 1.32 1.75
C THR A 116 4.68 1.96 0.88
N ILE A 117 4.08 1.16 -0.01
CA ILE A 117 2.95 1.60 -0.84
C ILE A 117 1.84 2.15 0.05
N ASP A 118 1.52 1.46 1.16
CA ASP A 118 0.49 1.88 2.10
C ASP A 118 0.81 3.23 2.75
N SER A 119 2.06 3.44 3.19
CA SER A 119 2.49 4.72 3.77
C SER A 119 2.38 5.86 2.76
N PHE A 120 2.70 5.59 1.49
CA PHE A 120 2.54 6.58 0.43
C PHE A 120 1.07 6.97 0.24
N PHE A 121 0.16 5.98 0.10
CA PHE A 121 -1.26 6.27 -0.05
C PHE A 121 -1.86 6.96 1.17
N GLN A 122 -1.46 6.57 2.39
CA GLN A 122 -1.86 7.28 3.60
C GLN A 122 -1.44 8.75 3.58
N SER A 123 -0.22 9.03 3.13
CA SER A 123 0.26 10.41 2.99
C SER A 123 -0.55 11.20 1.97
N VAL A 124 -0.87 10.59 0.82
CA VAL A 124 -1.71 11.21 -0.21
C VAL A 124 -3.11 11.49 0.34
N MET A 125 -3.75 10.51 1.00
CA MET A 125 -5.08 10.67 1.57
C MET A 125 -5.12 11.78 2.65
N ARG A 126 -4.12 11.84 3.52
CA ARG A 126 -4.03 12.93 4.52
C ARG A 126 -3.92 14.31 3.86
N ASN A 127 -3.14 14.42 2.79
CA ASN A 127 -2.98 15.69 2.07
C ASN A 127 -4.27 16.11 1.34
N LEU A 128 -5.05 15.14 0.86
CA LEU A 128 -6.31 15.36 0.16
C LEU A 128 -7.54 15.27 1.09
N ALA A 129 -7.36 15.03 2.40
CA ALA A 129 -8.45 14.81 3.33
C ALA A 129 -9.50 15.94 3.29
N ARG A 130 -9.06 17.18 3.14
CA ARG A 130 -9.93 18.35 3.06
C ARG A 130 -10.76 18.36 1.77
N GLU A 131 -10.16 17.96 0.65
CA GLU A 131 -10.85 17.90 -0.66
C GLU A 131 -11.80 16.70 -0.75
N LEU A 132 -11.51 15.64 -0.01
CA LEU A 132 -12.31 14.41 0.06
C LEU A 132 -13.36 14.45 1.18
N GLU A 133 -13.52 15.58 1.87
CA GLU A 133 -14.43 15.76 3.01
C GLU A 133 -14.19 14.74 4.16
N LEU A 134 -12.95 14.28 4.30
CA LEU A 134 -12.53 13.34 5.32
C LEU A 134 -12.05 14.07 6.57
N SER A 135 -12.18 13.41 7.73
CA SER A 135 -11.63 13.94 8.98
C SER A 135 -10.12 14.15 8.89
N PRO A 136 -9.56 15.28 9.38
CA PRO A 136 -8.11 15.50 9.42
C PRO A 136 -7.33 14.42 10.21
N ASN A 137 -8.00 13.79 11.19
CA ASN A 137 -7.46 12.71 12.01
C ASN A 137 -7.85 11.33 11.48
N LEU A 138 -7.81 11.15 10.17
CA LEU A 138 -8.14 9.89 9.52
C LEU A 138 -7.16 8.81 9.98
N ASN A 139 -7.65 7.85 10.74
CA ASN A 139 -6.97 6.59 10.98
C ASN A 139 -7.35 5.60 9.88
N ILE A 140 -6.36 5.14 9.15
CA ILE A 140 -6.56 4.09 8.15
C ILE A 140 -6.31 2.76 8.87
N GLU A 141 -7.39 2.00 9.08
CA GLU A 141 -7.28 0.64 9.58
C GLU A 141 -7.13 -0.31 8.40
N LEU A 142 -6.07 -1.10 8.43
CA LEU A 142 -5.75 -2.08 7.38
C LEU A 142 -6.31 -3.47 7.71
N ASN A 143 -6.72 -3.68 8.95
CA ASN A 143 -7.29 -4.94 9.39
C ASN A 143 -8.80 -4.94 9.19
N ASN A 144 -9.26 -5.46 8.06
CA ASN A 144 -10.68 -5.57 7.75
C ASN A 144 -11.46 -6.40 8.79
N ALA A 145 -10.81 -7.35 9.47
CA ALA A 145 -11.45 -8.18 10.49
C ALA A 145 -11.81 -7.34 11.73
N ASP A 146 -10.92 -6.47 12.18
CA ASP A 146 -11.16 -5.59 13.33
C ASP A 146 -12.27 -4.57 13.01
N VAL A 147 -12.19 -3.94 11.82
CA VAL A 147 -13.23 -3.00 11.35
C VAL A 147 -14.60 -3.67 11.31
N LEU A 148 -14.68 -4.91 10.77
CA LEU A 148 -15.91 -5.65 10.69
C LEU A 148 -16.42 -6.05 12.08
N SER A 149 -15.52 -6.46 12.98
CA SER A 149 -15.88 -6.80 14.36
C SER A 149 -16.49 -5.62 15.06
N ASP A 150 -15.83 -4.47 15.05
CA ASP A 150 -16.32 -3.25 15.70
C ASP A 150 -17.66 -2.77 15.12
N ALA A 151 -17.80 -2.87 13.78
CA ALA A 151 -19.03 -2.51 13.10
C ALA A 151 -20.22 -3.42 13.52
N VAL A 152 -19.99 -4.74 13.60
CA VAL A 152 -21.02 -5.70 14.02
C VAL A 152 -21.37 -5.53 15.49
N ASP A 153 -20.38 -5.37 16.35
CA ASP A 153 -20.60 -5.16 17.77
C ASP A 153 -21.38 -3.85 18.02
N SER A 154 -21.02 -2.75 17.33
CA SER A 154 -21.78 -1.49 17.36
C SER A 154 -23.20 -1.62 16.77
N LEU A 155 -23.41 -2.46 15.76
CA LEU A 155 -24.73 -2.74 15.22
C LEU A 155 -25.60 -3.43 16.26
N ILE A 156 -25.07 -4.45 16.94
CA ILE A 156 -25.79 -5.21 17.96
C ILE A 156 -26.15 -4.33 19.17
N GLU A 157 -25.20 -3.51 19.63
CA GLU A 157 -25.43 -2.58 20.75
C GLU A 157 -26.53 -1.53 20.48
N LYS A 158 -26.67 -1.10 19.22
CA LYS A 158 -27.66 -0.11 18.80
C LYS A 158 -29.04 -0.69 18.49
N LEU A 159 -29.25 -1.99 18.62
CA LEU A 159 -30.53 -2.61 18.38
C LEU A 159 -31.57 -2.16 19.43
N THR A 160 -32.70 -1.72 18.93
CA THR A 160 -33.89 -1.36 19.77
C THR A 160 -35.01 -2.35 19.51
N PRO A 161 -35.97 -2.48 20.46
CA PRO A 161 -37.13 -3.36 20.28
C PRO A 161 -37.96 -3.10 19.02
N SER A 162 -37.87 -1.88 18.46
CA SER A 162 -38.54 -1.47 17.22
C SER A 162 -37.70 -1.69 15.96
N SER A 163 -36.46 -2.18 16.09
CA SER A 163 -35.58 -2.38 14.96
C SER A 163 -36.04 -3.59 14.12
N PRO A 164 -36.24 -3.43 12.77
CA PRO A 164 -36.55 -4.55 11.90
C PRO A 164 -35.42 -5.61 11.89
N VAL A 165 -34.19 -5.18 12.15
CA VAL A 165 -33.02 -6.07 12.22
C VAL A 165 -33.12 -6.99 13.44
N LEU A 166 -33.61 -6.48 14.58
CA LEU A 166 -33.81 -7.30 15.79
C LEU A 166 -34.86 -8.40 15.55
N ALA A 167 -35.99 -8.06 14.93
CA ALA A 167 -37.00 -9.06 14.57
C ALA A 167 -36.45 -10.17 13.71
N TRP A 168 -35.71 -9.81 12.67
CA TRP A 168 -35.04 -10.76 11.78
C TRP A 168 -34.01 -11.64 12.52
N LEU A 169 -33.22 -11.05 13.42
CA LEU A 169 -32.24 -11.79 14.23
C LEU A 169 -32.91 -12.81 15.16
N LEU A 170 -34.04 -12.41 15.80
CA LEU A 170 -34.79 -13.32 16.66
C LEU A 170 -35.39 -14.49 15.88
N ASP A 171 -35.95 -14.24 14.71
CA ASP A 171 -36.43 -15.30 13.82
C ASP A 171 -35.34 -16.26 13.43
N TYR A 172 -34.17 -15.73 13.08
CA TYR A 172 -33.01 -16.52 12.72
C TYR A 172 -32.50 -17.38 13.90
N ILE A 173 -32.41 -16.80 15.11
CA ILE A 173 -32.01 -17.53 16.32
C ILE A 173 -33.00 -18.67 16.62
N ASN A 174 -34.31 -18.40 16.55
CA ASN A 174 -35.35 -19.40 16.78
C ASN A 174 -35.25 -20.56 15.74
N GLU A 175 -35.01 -20.25 14.48
CA GLU A 175 -34.81 -21.29 13.43
C GLU A 175 -33.58 -22.14 13.74
N ARG A 176 -32.48 -21.53 14.21
CA ARG A 176 -31.25 -22.26 14.55
C ARG A 176 -31.42 -23.15 15.79
N ILE A 177 -32.13 -22.66 16.80
CA ILE A 177 -32.45 -23.43 18.01
C ILE A 177 -33.33 -24.64 17.64
N ALA A 178 -34.35 -24.45 16.79
CA ALA A 178 -35.20 -25.53 16.31
C ALA A 178 -34.42 -26.63 15.54
N ASP A 179 -33.35 -26.24 14.85
CA ASP A 179 -32.46 -27.14 14.10
C ASP A 179 -31.35 -27.79 14.96
N ASP A 180 -31.31 -27.53 16.27
CA ASP A 180 -30.24 -27.94 17.21
C ASP A 180 -28.82 -27.50 16.75
N LYS A 181 -28.74 -26.35 16.09
CA LYS A 181 -27.48 -25.77 15.60
C LYS A 181 -26.98 -24.69 16.54
N ARG A 182 -25.65 -24.55 16.58
CA ARG A 182 -25.04 -23.42 17.31
C ARG A 182 -25.53 -22.07 16.73
N TRP A 183 -25.82 -21.11 17.62
CA TRP A 183 -26.34 -19.79 17.27
C TRP A 183 -25.43 -18.68 17.77
N ASN A 184 -24.22 -18.58 17.28
CA ASN A 184 -23.41 -17.40 17.51
C ASN A 184 -23.71 -16.38 16.41
N VAL A 185 -24.69 -15.51 16.69
CA VAL A 185 -25.17 -14.50 15.73
C VAL A 185 -24.05 -13.55 15.32
N SER A 186 -23.23 -13.11 16.28
CA SER A 186 -22.13 -12.20 15.99
C SER A 186 -21.13 -12.79 14.98
N ASP A 187 -20.69 -14.04 15.19
CA ASP A 187 -19.75 -14.69 14.29
C ASP A 187 -20.34 -14.93 12.88
N GLU A 188 -21.64 -15.22 12.81
CA GLU A 188 -22.30 -15.44 11.53
C GLU A 188 -22.50 -14.14 10.76
N ILE A 189 -22.84 -13.04 11.44
CA ILE A 189 -22.93 -11.72 10.83
C ILE A 189 -21.53 -11.27 10.36
N LYS A 190 -20.49 -11.50 11.17
CA LYS A 190 -19.11 -11.19 10.80
C LYS A 190 -18.68 -11.99 9.56
N ARG A 191 -18.98 -13.29 9.53
CA ARG A 191 -18.65 -14.15 8.38
C ARG A 191 -19.40 -13.74 7.11
N PHE A 192 -20.68 -13.44 7.20
CA PHE A 192 -21.46 -12.92 6.07
C PHE A 192 -21.02 -11.51 5.65
N GLY A 193 -20.78 -10.65 6.63
CA GLY A 193 -20.31 -9.28 6.43
C GLY A 193 -18.97 -9.18 5.72
N TRP A 194 -18.14 -10.24 5.77
CA TRP A 194 -16.88 -10.26 5.06
C TRP A 194 -17.02 -10.02 3.55
N ASN A 195 -18.17 -10.40 2.97
CA ASN A 195 -18.46 -10.19 1.56
C ASN A 195 -18.46 -8.70 1.15
N ILE A 196 -18.63 -7.75 2.08
CA ILE A 196 -18.58 -6.31 1.75
C ILE A 196 -17.20 -5.84 1.30
N PHE A 197 -16.15 -6.61 1.62
CA PHE A 197 -14.77 -6.35 1.18
C PHE A 197 -14.41 -7.05 -0.12
N ASP A 198 -15.31 -7.87 -0.68
CA ASP A 198 -15.12 -8.53 -1.96
C ASP A 198 -15.21 -7.53 -3.12
N GLU A 199 -14.24 -7.58 -4.04
CA GLU A 199 -14.20 -6.67 -5.19
C GLU A 199 -15.48 -6.75 -6.03
N GLY A 200 -16.00 -7.97 -6.25
CA GLY A 200 -17.24 -8.16 -7.01
C GLY A 200 -18.46 -7.56 -6.32
N TYR A 201 -18.49 -7.49 -4.99
CA TYR A 201 -19.54 -6.79 -4.25
C TYR A 201 -19.39 -5.27 -4.38
N ILE A 202 -18.16 -4.76 -4.29
CA ILE A 202 -17.85 -3.34 -4.41
C ILE A 202 -18.18 -2.83 -5.83
N GLU A 203 -17.80 -3.57 -6.87
CA GLU A 203 -18.07 -3.23 -8.27
C GLU A 203 -19.56 -3.20 -8.62
N ARG A 204 -20.36 -4.14 -8.07
CA ARG A 204 -21.81 -4.19 -8.27
C ARG A 204 -22.57 -3.11 -7.52
N GLY A 205 -21.97 -2.53 -6.50
CA GLY A 205 -22.29 -1.28 -5.84
C GLY A 205 -23.77 -1.10 -5.46
N GLU A 206 -24.28 0.06 -5.79
CA GLU A 206 -25.60 0.55 -5.37
C GLU A 206 -26.76 -0.26 -5.95
N GLY A 207 -26.62 -0.81 -7.17
CA GLY A 207 -27.66 -1.62 -7.80
C GLY A 207 -27.99 -2.90 -7.00
N LEU A 208 -26.96 -3.58 -6.50
CA LEU A 208 -27.13 -4.76 -5.64
C LEU A 208 -27.77 -4.39 -4.30
N ARG A 209 -27.35 -3.26 -3.70
CA ARG A 209 -27.92 -2.77 -2.44
C ARG A 209 -29.41 -2.43 -2.56
N GLN A 210 -29.83 -1.85 -3.70
CA GLN A 210 -31.24 -1.56 -3.96
C GLN A 210 -32.06 -2.83 -4.13
N GLN A 211 -31.55 -3.81 -4.88
CA GLN A 211 -32.21 -5.12 -5.05
C GLN A 211 -32.37 -5.87 -3.74
N LEU A 212 -31.34 -5.82 -2.85
CA LEU A 212 -31.39 -6.48 -1.54
C LEU A 212 -32.35 -5.79 -0.54
N LYS A 213 -32.80 -4.56 -0.81
CA LYS A 213 -33.81 -3.88 0.01
C LYS A 213 -35.23 -4.33 -0.28
N GLU A 214 -35.49 -5.05 -1.38
CA GLU A 214 -36.79 -5.58 -1.70
C GLU A 214 -37.02 -6.92 -0.98
N PRO A 215 -37.93 -6.97 0.06
CA PRO A 215 -38.10 -8.16 0.91
C PRO A 215 -38.57 -9.40 0.15
N ASP A 216 -39.18 -9.24 -1.02
CA ASP A 216 -39.72 -10.36 -1.79
C ASP A 216 -38.63 -11.14 -2.56
N ILE A 217 -37.49 -10.55 -2.89
CA ILE A 217 -36.39 -11.23 -3.56
C ILE A 217 -35.78 -12.30 -2.66
N ILE A 218 -35.62 -12.00 -1.38
CA ILE A 218 -35.05 -12.97 -0.42
C ILE A 218 -36.00 -14.15 -0.21
N LYS A 219 -37.33 -13.92 -0.16
CA LYS A 219 -38.35 -14.97 -0.09
C LYS A 219 -38.39 -15.81 -1.36
N LEU A 220 -38.29 -15.19 -2.52
CA LEU A 220 -38.26 -15.88 -3.81
C LEU A 220 -37.02 -16.79 -3.91
N TYR A 221 -35.86 -16.32 -3.51
CA TYR A 221 -34.62 -17.12 -3.50
C TYR A 221 -34.69 -18.30 -2.55
N ARG A 222 -35.27 -18.13 -1.35
CA ARG A 222 -35.52 -19.25 -0.40
C ARG A 222 -36.45 -20.32 -0.97
N ASN A 223 -37.44 -19.94 -1.76
CA ASN A 223 -38.39 -20.89 -2.38
C ASN A 223 -37.82 -21.60 -3.61
N VAL A 224 -36.81 -21.06 -4.27
CA VAL A 224 -36.12 -21.66 -5.42
C VAL A 224 -35.01 -22.64 -4.95
N LEU A 225 -34.49 -22.45 -3.74
CA LEU A 225 -33.43 -23.34 -3.16
C LEU A 225 -33.99 -24.48 -2.28
N ARG A 226 -35.30 -24.57 -2.09
CA ARG A 226 -36.00 -25.72 -1.52
C ARG A 226 -36.54 -26.64 -2.59
#